data_05131b2ff3c26f40585df047fc7ed81e
#
_entry.id   05131b2ff3c26f40585df047fc7ed81e
#
_cell.length_a   1.000
_cell.length_b   1.000
_cell.length_c   1.000
_cell.angle_alpha   90.00
_cell.angle_beta   90.00
_cell.angle_gamma   90.00
#
_symmetry.space_group_name_H-M   'P 1'
#
loop_
_entity.id
_entity.type
_entity.pdbx_description
1 polymer ?
#
loop_
_entity_poly.entity_id
_entity_poly.type
_entity_poly.pdbx_seq_one_letter_code
_entity_poly.pdbx_strand_id
1 'polypeptide(L)' 'MSEEEQIEEILEEANAYNLRKEVEDHANNILQKDDILISRVDAYLMAYNEIIEDHD' A
#
# COMPACT_ATOMS: atom_id res chain seq x y z
N MET A 1 17.60 -3.24 -3.92
CA MET A 1 16.56 -2.22 -3.72
C MET A 1 16.14 -2.13 -2.28
N SER A 2 15.99 -0.92 -1.78
CA SER A 2 15.56 -0.74 -0.41
C SER A 2 14.04 -0.86 -0.31
N GLU A 3 13.57 -1.13 0.90
CA GLU A 3 12.15 -1.21 1.16
C GLU A 3 11.44 0.10 0.81
N GLU A 4 12.06 1.21 1.15
CA GLU A 4 11.48 2.51 0.86
C GLU A 4 11.29 2.75 -0.64
N GLU A 5 12.26 2.30 -1.43
CA GLU A 5 12.14 2.46 -2.88
C GLU A 5 10.97 1.67 -3.43
N GLN A 6 10.78 0.46 -2.91
CA GLN A 6 9.66 -0.37 -3.34
C GLN A 6 8.33 0.28 -2.97
N ILE A 7 8.24 0.82 -1.76
CA ILE A 7 7.03 1.50 -1.32
C ILE A 7 6.77 2.72 -2.19
N GLU A 8 7.79 3.48 -2.52
CA GLU A 8 7.62 4.65 -3.39
C GLU A 8 7.11 4.26 -4.77
N GLU A 9 7.61 3.16 -5.32
CA GLU A 9 7.12 2.69 -6.62
C GLU A 9 5.64 2.34 -6.55
N ILE A 10 5.22 1.68 -5.49
CA ILE A 10 3.81 1.35 -5.30
C ILE A 10 2.98 2.63 -5.22
N LEU A 11 3.45 3.60 -4.45
CA LEU A 11 2.73 4.85 -4.28
C LEU A 11 2.70 5.68 -5.57
N GLU A 12 3.75 5.61 -6.37
CA GLU A 12 3.75 6.29 -7.65
C GLU A 12 2.69 5.72 -8.59
N GLU A 13 2.58 4.41 -8.63
CA GLU A 13 1.54 3.79 -9.44
C GLU A 13 0.16 4.15 -8.93
N ALA A 14 -0.02 4.12 -7.61
CA ALA A 14 -1.29 4.51 -7.02
C ALA A 14 -1.61 5.98 -7.34
N ASN A 15 -0.59 6.82 -7.35
CA ASN A 15 -0.78 8.23 -7.66
C ASN A 15 -1.28 8.45 -9.09
N ALA A 16 -0.85 7.59 -10.01
CA ALA A 16 -1.30 7.66 -11.40
C ALA A 16 -2.81 7.48 -11.51
N TYR A 17 -3.40 6.78 -10.55
CA TYR A 17 -4.85 6.56 -10.49
C TYR A 17 -5.53 7.44 -9.45
N ASN A 18 -4.81 8.41 -8.88
CA ASN A 18 -5.32 9.27 -7.81
C ASN A 18 -5.71 8.49 -6.55
N LEU A 19 -5.03 7.39 -6.30
CA LEU A 19 -5.33 6.52 -5.16
C LEU A 19 -4.22 6.51 -4.11
N ARG A 20 -3.23 7.38 -4.27
CA ARG A 20 -2.08 7.36 -3.37
C ARG A 20 -2.47 7.49 -1.91
N LYS A 21 -3.32 8.45 -1.60
CA LYS A 21 -3.72 8.67 -0.22
C LYS A 21 -4.50 7.49 0.33
N GLU A 22 -5.38 6.93 -0.48
CA GLU A 22 -6.16 5.77 -0.07
C GLU A 22 -5.27 4.57 0.21
N VAL A 23 -4.28 4.34 -0.64
CA VAL A 23 -3.33 3.25 -0.43
C VAL A 23 -2.54 3.48 0.85
N GLU A 24 -2.06 4.71 1.08
CA GLU A 24 -1.32 5.02 2.29
C GLU A 24 -2.17 4.77 3.55
N ASP A 25 -3.40 5.26 3.54
CA ASP A 25 -4.28 5.09 4.69
C ASP A 25 -4.58 3.63 4.94
N HIS A 26 -4.87 2.89 3.89
CA HIS A 26 -5.18 1.48 4.03
C HIS A 26 -3.97 0.67 4.52
N ALA A 27 -2.79 0.97 3.98
CA ALA A 27 -1.57 0.29 4.41
C ALA A 27 -1.27 0.59 5.88
N ASN A 28 -1.48 1.84 6.30
CA ASN A 28 -1.28 2.19 7.70
C ASN A 28 -2.25 1.44 8.61
N ASN A 29 -3.50 1.26 8.17
CA ASN A 29 -4.45 0.47 8.92
C ASN A 29 -4.00 -0.97 9.06
N ILE A 30 -3.48 -1.55 7.99
CA ILE A 30 -2.97 -2.91 8.02
C ILE A 30 -1.81 -3.01 9.01
N LEU A 31 -0.89 -2.06 8.97
CA LEU A 31 0.28 -2.07 9.82
C LEU A 31 -0.03 -1.84 11.29
N GLN A 32 -1.15 -1.17 11.59
CA GLN A 32 -1.54 -0.93 12.97
C GLN A 32 -2.19 -2.13 13.63
N LYS A 33 -2.55 -3.13 12.87
CA LYS A 33 -3.12 -4.35 13.44
C LYS A 33 -1.99 -5.21 14.00
N ASP A 34 -2.03 -5.43 15.29
CA ASP A 34 -0.97 -6.16 15.98
C ASP A 34 -0.88 -7.62 15.63
N ASP A 35 -1.93 -8.16 15.04
CA ASP A 35 -2.01 -9.59 14.75
C ASP A 35 -1.30 -9.97 13.46
N ILE A 36 -0.86 -8.98 12.69
CA ILE A 36 -0.27 -9.25 11.37
C ILE A 36 1.21 -8.94 11.39
N LEU A 37 2.02 -9.98 11.14
CA LEU A 37 3.47 -9.83 11.05
C LEU A 37 3.88 -9.79 9.57
N ILE A 38 3.68 -8.65 8.96
CA ILE A 38 4.07 -8.46 7.56
C ILE A 38 4.99 -7.26 7.44
N SER A 39 5.76 -7.22 6.36
CA SER A 39 6.63 -6.09 6.12
C SER A 39 5.82 -4.89 5.62
N ARG A 40 6.43 -3.71 5.68
CA ARG A 40 5.77 -2.51 5.19
C ARG A 40 5.48 -2.63 3.69
N VAL A 41 6.41 -3.18 2.94
CA VAL A 41 6.22 -3.38 1.50
C VAL A 41 5.00 -4.25 1.25
N ASP A 42 4.88 -5.35 1.99
CA ASP A 42 3.73 -6.24 1.83
C ASP A 42 2.42 -5.53 2.15
N ALA A 43 2.42 -4.72 3.21
CA ALA A 43 1.22 -3.97 3.58
C ALA A 43 0.80 -3.02 2.46
N TYR A 44 1.76 -2.31 1.87
CA TYR A 44 1.45 -1.39 0.78
C TYR A 44 1.00 -2.13 -0.47
N LEU A 45 1.61 -3.27 -0.77
CA LEU A 45 1.18 -4.08 -1.90
C LEU A 45 -0.24 -4.58 -1.74
N MET A 46 -0.56 -5.09 -0.56
CA MET A 46 -1.91 -5.57 -0.27
C MET A 46 -2.92 -4.45 -0.38
N ALA A 47 -2.58 -3.29 0.19
CA ALA A 47 -3.46 -2.14 0.14
C ALA A 47 -3.72 -1.71 -1.31
N TYR A 48 -2.65 -1.66 -2.09
CA TYR A 48 -2.76 -1.27 -3.50
C TYR A 48 -3.66 -2.23 -4.26
N ASN A 49 -3.42 -3.53 -4.11
CA ASN A 49 -4.22 -4.53 -4.81
C ASN A 49 -5.69 -4.47 -4.43
N GLU A 50 -5.99 -4.31 -3.15
CA GLU A 50 -7.37 -4.25 -2.69
C GLU A 50 -8.09 -3.03 -3.23
N ILE A 51 -7.43 -1.89 -3.21
CA ILE A 51 -8.03 -0.65 -3.68
C ILE A 51 -8.23 -0.67 -5.19
N ILE A 52 -7.27 -1.21 -5.91
CA ILE A 52 -7.36 -1.32 -7.37
C ILE A 52 -8.54 -2.22 -7.76
N GLU A 53 -8.70 -3.34 -7.06
CA GLU A 53 -9.80 -4.25 -7.34
C GLU A 53 -11.16 -3.60 -7.08
N ASP A 54 -11.26 -2.86 -5.99
CA ASP A 54 -12.51 -2.17 -5.66
C ASP A 54 -12.80 -1.02 -6.59
N HIS A 55 -11.76 -0.42 -7.12
CA HIS A 55 -11.91 0.76 -7.96
C HIS A 55 -12.42 0.42 -9.37
N ASP A 56 -12.30 -0.81 -9.73
CA ASP A 56 -12.71 -1.29 -11.03
C ASP A 56 -14.25 -1.38 -11.11
#